data_4f1fae6206b210f01bd23f942bf0186d
#
_entry.id   4f1fae6206b210f01bd23f942bf0186d
#
_cell.length_a   1.000
_cell.length_b   1.000
_cell.length_c   1.000
_cell.angle_alpha   90.00
_cell.angle_beta   90.00
_cell.angle_gamma   90.00
#
_symmetry.space_group_name_H-M   'P 1'
#
loop_
_entity.id
_entity.type
_entity.pdbx_description
1 polymer ?
#
loop_
_entity_poly.entity_id
_entity_poly.type
_entity_poly.pdbx_seq_one_letter_code
_entity_poly.pdbx_strand_id
1 'polypeptide(L)'
;MVNFLLSACGCPTYKVNISNRPGVVDYTYNDGNYISTERSTKNIASCKGKVHIAWFGKNSSGQTAVFYRRSTNGGVTWDPALPLTPFAGNLGLEMWVQCYGDTVVVAYEKVESDNNIYYRYSTNGGNTWSSEALLRGGSYNQEAPSIWIWGNNFHLAWSDNTPPAFVPVYYVWYGRSTTLGSSWVSSGRRDLSDSPIIVGDPTNPNRLHIIFMIFNALEKKARYIRSTDGGSTWFPTFDLSNGVNAGGSGFWGRPIGSISAYGNYVHAVFVDERFGNKEVLYRRSTDAGATWSAITNLSGTSDTSWSPYILTNNAGEVRVYWVDKSDGDYEVLCKISTDNGSSWSANDRLTNNTAKDVMVSLDYDPTNSRWHIVWSSNEGGDWEVYYTSDPCPTSSDDDLGVGEEGENVGFRIGRDGIILHKDAEVRVFDVSGKLYISGKFVKGEKVRLRRGVWFILIDRKIYRVII
;
A
#
# COMPACT_ATOMS: atom_id res chain seq x y z
N MET A 1 26.84 -3.69 -22.85
CA MET A 1 26.03 -4.50 -21.95
C MET A 1 25.12 -3.53 -21.20
N VAL A 2 23.85 -3.46 -21.58
CA VAL A 2 22.87 -2.68 -20.81
C VAL A 2 22.46 -3.57 -19.66
N ASN A 3 22.93 -3.26 -18.44
CA ASN A 3 22.43 -3.88 -17.23
C ASN A 3 20.97 -3.42 -17.06
N PHE A 4 20.01 -4.21 -17.48
CA PHE A 4 18.67 -4.11 -16.97
C PHE A 4 18.70 -4.62 -15.51
N LEU A 5 18.94 -3.72 -14.58
CA LEU A 5 18.63 -3.96 -13.18
C LEU A 5 17.13 -4.22 -13.12
N LEU A 6 16.76 -5.45 -12.82
CA LEU A 6 15.38 -5.82 -12.50
C LEU A 6 14.99 -5.04 -11.26
N SER A 7 13.96 -4.19 -11.35
CA SER A 7 13.42 -3.54 -10.18
C SER A 7 12.93 -4.62 -9.21
N ALA A 8 13.47 -4.63 -7.99
CA ALA A 8 13.00 -5.48 -6.92
C ALA A 8 11.67 -4.93 -6.31
N CYS A 9 11.30 -3.69 -6.66
CA CYS A 9 10.15 -3.00 -6.13
C CYS A 9 8.80 -3.51 -6.64
N GLY A 10 8.75 -4.27 -7.73
CA GLY A 10 7.52 -4.79 -8.34
C GLY A 10 7.78 -5.45 -9.68
N CYS A 11 6.74 -5.90 -10.35
CA CYS A 11 6.86 -6.45 -11.69
C CYS A 11 7.03 -5.32 -12.73
N PRO A 12 8.19 -5.16 -13.37
CA PRO A 12 8.43 -4.06 -14.29
C PRO A 12 7.63 -4.18 -15.60
N THR A 13 7.08 -5.36 -15.89
CA THR A 13 6.31 -5.65 -17.09
C THR A 13 4.81 -5.78 -16.84
N TYR A 14 4.37 -5.60 -15.60
CA TYR A 14 2.98 -5.74 -15.21
C TYR A 14 2.52 -4.52 -14.41
N LYS A 15 1.87 -3.59 -15.08
CA LYS A 15 1.22 -2.41 -14.51
C LYS A 15 -0.22 -2.35 -15.00
N VAL A 16 -1.18 -2.27 -14.10
CA VAL A 16 -2.61 -2.19 -14.40
C VAL A 16 -3.15 -0.85 -13.93
N ASN A 17 -3.81 -0.10 -14.80
CA ASN A 17 -4.62 1.03 -14.42
C ASN A 17 -5.92 0.50 -13.79
N ILE A 18 -6.06 0.62 -12.49
CA ILE A 18 -7.20 0.11 -11.73
C ILE A 18 -8.43 0.99 -11.90
N SER A 19 -8.23 2.29 -11.94
CA SER A 19 -9.32 3.27 -12.04
C SER A 19 -9.87 3.34 -13.45
N ASN A 20 -9.04 3.52 -14.46
CA ASN A 20 -9.34 3.51 -15.90
C ASN A 20 -10.75 3.99 -16.26
N ARG A 21 -11.09 5.24 -15.90
CA ARG A 21 -12.41 5.82 -16.13
C ARG A 21 -12.31 7.17 -16.83
N PRO A 22 -12.50 7.25 -18.16
CA PRO A 22 -12.39 8.50 -18.91
C PRO A 22 -13.29 9.60 -18.35
N GLY A 23 -12.71 10.78 -18.13
CA GLY A 23 -13.43 11.97 -17.63
C GLY A 23 -13.70 11.95 -16.12
N VAL A 24 -13.08 11.06 -15.38
CA VAL A 24 -13.12 11.01 -13.92
C VAL A 24 -11.70 11.09 -13.42
N VAL A 25 -11.42 12.03 -12.53
CA VAL A 25 -10.13 12.12 -11.84
C VAL A 25 -10.17 11.16 -10.66
N ASP A 26 -9.36 10.13 -10.70
CA ASP A 26 -9.29 9.08 -9.70
C ASP A 26 -8.02 9.25 -8.84
N TYR A 27 -8.17 9.28 -7.53
CA TYR A 27 -7.05 9.54 -6.63
C TYR A 27 -7.24 8.85 -5.29
N THR A 28 -6.12 8.57 -4.70
CA THR A 28 -6.09 8.08 -3.32
C THR A 28 -6.16 9.22 -2.31
N TYR A 29 -5.99 10.48 -2.77
CA TYR A 29 -6.06 11.71 -1.99
C TYR A 29 -6.36 12.94 -2.87
N ASN A 30 -7.25 13.87 -2.44
CA ASN A 30 -7.53 15.13 -3.15
C ASN A 30 -7.36 16.37 -2.26
N ASP A 31 -6.53 17.26 -2.72
CA ASP A 31 -6.78 18.68 -2.55
C ASP A 31 -6.41 19.42 -3.85
N GLY A 32 -7.31 20.19 -4.34
CA GLY A 32 -7.27 20.82 -5.66
C GLY A 32 -6.04 21.67 -6.03
N ASN A 33 -4.99 21.76 -5.19
CA ASN A 33 -3.74 22.48 -5.46
C ASN A 33 -2.55 22.03 -4.59
N TYR A 34 -2.74 21.18 -3.58
CA TYR A 34 -1.69 20.72 -2.70
C TYR A 34 -1.64 19.20 -2.76
N ILE A 35 -0.57 18.67 -3.30
CA ILE A 35 -0.21 17.28 -3.12
C ILE A 35 0.21 17.14 -1.64
N SER A 36 -0.75 17.10 -0.73
CA SER A 36 -0.45 16.72 0.64
C SER A 36 -0.32 15.20 0.68
N THR A 37 0.84 14.76 0.26
CA THR A 37 1.33 13.37 0.31
C THR A 37 1.56 12.89 1.75
N GLU A 38 0.99 13.55 2.72
CA GLU A 38 1.37 13.45 4.13
C GLU A 38 0.29 12.81 5.00
N ARG A 39 -0.59 11.95 4.42
CA ARG A 39 -1.64 11.25 5.18
C ARG A 39 -1.49 9.73 5.08
N SER A 40 -1.85 9.08 6.16
CA SER A 40 -1.78 7.62 6.27
C SER A 40 -3.03 6.99 5.67
N THR A 41 -2.92 6.46 4.46
CA THR A 41 -4.00 5.72 3.82
C THR A 41 -3.55 4.29 3.51
N LYS A 42 -4.48 3.36 3.53
CA LYS A 42 -4.29 2.01 3.03
C LYS A 42 -5.35 1.70 2.00
N ASN A 43 -4.96 1.68 0.74
CA ASN A 43 -5.88 1.53 -0.40
C ASN A 43 -6.01 0.09 -0.89
N ILE A 44 -5.21 -0.83 -0.36
CA ILE A 44 -5.15 -2.23 -0.79
C ILE A 44 -5.18 -3.18 0.41
N ALA A 45 -5.88 -4.29 0.24
CA ALA A 45 -5.82 -5.44 1.14
C ALA A 45 -5.90 -6.74 0.34
N SER A 46 -5.22 -7.79 0.81
CA SER A 46 -5.23 -9.10 0.16
C SER A 46 -5.51 -10.23 1.16
N CYS A 47 -6.45 -11.10 0.81
CA CYS A 47 -6.88 -12.21 1.66
C CYS A 47 -7.35 -13.38 0.82
N LYS A 48 -6.87 -14.61 1.10
CA LYS A 48 -7.29 -15.84 0.45
C LYS A 48 -7.16 -15.79 -1.09
N GLY A 49 -6.08 -15.24 -1.61
CA GLY A 49 -5.85 -15.12 -3.05
C GLY A 49 -6.66 -14.02 -3.75
N LYS A 50 -7.43 -13.23 -3.00
CA LYS A 50 -8.19 -12.09 -3.52
C LYS A 50 -7.47 -10.79 -3.18
N VAL A 51 -7.53 -9.83 -4.09
CA VAL A 51 -7.00 -8.48 -3.90
C VAL A 51 -8.15 -7.48 -3.93
N HIS A 52 -8.19 -6.59 -2.97
CA HIS A 52 -9.21 -5.57 -2.78
C HIS A 52 -8.57 -4.19 -2.83
N ILE A 53 -9.01 -3.32 -3.75
CA ILE A 53 -8.51 -1.95 -3.88
C ILE A 53 -9.70 -1.00 -3.80
N ALA A 54 -9.54 0.09 -3.03
CA ALA A 54 -10.50 1.18 -2.99
C ALA A 54 -9.81 2.53 -3.17
N TRP A 55 -10.52 3.49 -3.77
CA TRP A 55 -10.02 4.83 -4.05
C TRP A 55 -11.15 5.84 -4.08
N PHE A 56 -10.80 7.12 -4.05
CA PHE A 56 -11.74 8.20 -4.30
C PHE A 56 -11.77 8.55 -5.78
N GLY A 57 -12.95 8.75 -6.34
CA GLY A 57 -13.11 9.24 -7.69
C GLY A 57 -13.97 10.50 -7.73
N LYS A 58 -13.60 11.44 -8.60
CA LYS A 58 -14.26 12.75 -8.74
C LYS A 58 -14.83 12.91 -10.13
N ASN A 59 -16.11 13.21 -10.25
CA ASN A 59 -16.74 13.47 -11.53
C ASN A 59 -16.47 14.92 -12.02
N SER A 60 -16.90 15.22 -13.26
CA SER A 60 -16.74 16.56 -13.87
C SER A 60 -17.45 17.68 -13.12
N SER A 61 -18.44 17.37 -12.28
CA SER A 61 -19.13 18.33 -11.40
C SER A 61 -18.40 18.54 -10.07
N GLY A 62 -17.24 17.89 -9.86
CA GLY A 62 -16.46 18.00 -8.63
C GLY A 62 -16.97 17.15 -7.47
N GLN A 63 -18.02 16.36 -7.65
CA GLN A 63 -18.54 15.46 -6.63
C GLN A 63 -17.67 14.20 -6.51
N THR A 64 -17.49 13.69 -5.30
CA THR A 64 -16.63 12.54 -5.00
C THR A 64 -17.46 11.30 -4.66
N ALA A 65 -16.89 10.13 -4.94
CA ALA A 65 -17.41 8.83 -4.54
C ALA A 65 -16.27 7.89 -4.15
N VAL A 66 -16.54 6.91 -3.30
CA VAL A 66 -15.62 5.81 -3.04
C VAL A 66 -15.88 4.70 -4.06
N PHE A 67 -14.83 4.31 -4.74
CA PHE A 67 -14.82 3.19 -5.67
C PHE A 67 -14.08 2.00 -5.10
N TYR A 68 -14.41 0.83 -5.57
CA TYR A 68 -13.83 -0.43 -5.20
C TYR A 68 -13.65 -1.31 -6.43
N ARG A 69 -12.56 -2.05 -6.47
CA ARG A 69 -12.30 -3.08 -7.47
C ARG A 69 -11.63 -4.28 -6.81
N ARG A 70 -11.94 -5.44 -7.32
CA ARG A 70 -11.44 -6.70 -6.77
C ARG A 70 -10.83 -7.56 -7.86
N SER A 71 -9.78 -8.29 -7.48
CA SER A 71 -9.31 -9.46 -8.18
C SER A 71 -9.60 -10.71 -7.34
N THR A 72 -10.02 -11.81 -7.98
CA THR A 72 -10.25 -13.11 -7.32
C THR A 72 -9.16 -14.13 -7.64
N ASN A 73 -8.14 -13.73 -8.39
CA ASN A 73 -7.03 -14.58 -8.84
C ASN A 73 -5.65 -13.93 -8.60
N GLY A 74 -5.48 -13.28 -7.44
CA GLY A 74 -4.19 -12.74 -7.04
C GLY A 74 -3.69 -11.56 -7.88
N GLY A 75 -4.61 -10.75 -8.42
CA GLY A 75 -4.28 -9.54 -9.18
C GLY A 75 -4.10 -9.77 -10.68
N VAL A 76 -4.36 -10.98 -11.20
CA VAL A 76 -4.20 -11.30 -12.63
C VAL A 76 -5.32 -10.67 -13.48
N THR A 77 -6.57 -10.80 -13.03
CA THR A 77 -7.73 -10.16 -13.65
C THR A 77 -8.54 -9.40 -12.61
N TRP A 78 -9.34 -8.45 -13.07
CA TRP A 78 -10.05 -7.54 -12.20
C TRP A 78 -11.52 -7.43 -12.57
N ASP A 79 -12.38 -7.50 -11.56
CA ASP A 79 -13.80 -7.20 -11.71
C ASP A 79 -14.01 -5.74 -12.18
N PRO A 80 -15.16 -5.38 -12.77
CA PRO A 80 -15.49 -3.98 -13.03
C PRO A 80 -15.45 -3.13 -11.76
N ALA A 81 -15.08 -1.85 -11.88
CA ALA A 81 -15.10 -0.90 -10.78
C ALA A 81 -16.53 -0.71 -10.25
N LEU A 82 -16.71 -0.83 -8.94
CA LEU A 82 -17.98 -0.71 -8.24
C LEU A 82 -17.99 0.58 -7.41
N PRO A 83 -18.93 1.51 -7.59
CA PRO A 83 -19.11 2.62 -6.66
C PRO A 83 -19.68 2.09 -5.33
N LEU A 84 -18.93 2.26 -4.24
CA LEU A 84 -19.42 1.93 -2.90
C LEU A 84 -20.32 3.04 -2.32
N THR A 85 -20.13 4.28 -2.78
CA THR A 85 -20.99 5.41 -2.42
C THR A 85 -21.52 6.08 -3.67
N PRO A 86 -22.69 6.76 -3.59
CA PRO A 86 -23.09 7.67 -4.67
C PRO A 86 -22.11 8.83 -4.76
N PHE A 87 -22.07 9.52 -5.90
CA PHE A 87 -21.40 10.79 -6.01
C PHE A 87 -22.10 11.82 -5.11
N ALA A 88 -21.38 12.30 -4.10
CA ALA A 88 -21.85 13.33 -3.17
C ALA A 88 -20.73 14.36 -2.93
N GLY A 89 -21.07 15.55 -2.50
CA GLY A 89 -20.15 16.67 -2.54
C GLY A 89 -18.91 16.61 -1.66
N ASN A 90 -18.84 15.75 -0.62
CA ASN A 90 -17.86 15.94 0.44
C ASN A 90 -17.37 14.62 1.03
N LEU A 91 -16.71 13.78 0.24
CA LEU A 91 -15.88 12.73 0.82
C LEU A 91 -14.54 13.32 1.26
N GLY A 92 -14.09 12.90 2.44
CA GLY A 92 -12.82 13.30 3.01
C GLY A 92 -11.62 12.70 2.30
N LEU A 93 -10.48 12.87 2.91
CA LEU A 93 -9.19 12.68 2.27
C LEU A 93 -8.53 11.34 2.64
N GLU A 94 -9.06 10.62 3.61
CA GLU A 94 -8.43 9.43 4.18
C GLU A 94 -9.36 8.22 4.08
N MET A 95 -8.76 7.08 3.72
CA MET A 95 -9.45 5.80 3.72
C MET A 95 -8.55 4.68 4.19
N TRP A 96 -9.18 3.59 4.60
CA TRP A 96 -8.50 2.36 4.99
C TRP A 96 -9.23 1.15 4.47
N VAL A 97 -8.52 0.29 3.75
CA VAL A 97 -9.02 -1.01 3.29
C VAL A 97 -8.35 -2.09 4.12
N GLN A 98 -9.13 -2.99 4.69
CA GLN A 98 -8.61 -4.13 5.43
C GLN A 98 -9.47 -5.37 5.18
N CYS A 99 -8.84 -6.54 5.18
CA CYS A 99 -9.57 -7.80 5.10
C CYS A 99 -9.04 -8.83 6.11
N TYR A 100 -9.90 -9.79 6.42
CA TYR A 100 -9.59 -11.03 7.12
C TYR A 100 -10.53 -12.13 6.65
N GLY A 101 -10.01 -13.20 6.09
CA GLY A 101 -10.83 -14.23 5.50
C GLY A 101 -11.66 -13.69 4.33
N ASP A 102 -12.98 -13.82 4.41
CA ASP A 102 -13.92 -13.24 3.44
C ASP A 102 -14.55 -11.91 3.91
N THR A 103 -14.16 -11.43 5.08
CA THR A 103 -14.56 -10.09 5.56
C THR A 103 -13.64 -9.04 4.95
N VAL A 104 -14.22 -8.03 4.32
CA VAL A 104 -13.53 -6.86 3.76
C VAL A 104 -14.20 -5.61 4.30
N VAL A 105 -13.43 -4.66 4.77
CA VAL A 105 -13.92 -3.36 5.27
C VAL A 105 -13.24 -2.24 4.51
N VAL A 106 -14.04 -1.26 4.10
CA VAL A 106 -13.57 0.03 3.57
C VAL A 106 -14.12 1.13 4.47
N ALA A 107 -13.24 1.80 5.19
CA ALA A 107 -13.57 2.97 6.01
C ALA A 107 -13.04 4.23 5.31
N TYR A 108 -13.76 5.33 5.42
CA TYR A 108 -13.44 6.59 4.77
C TYR A 108 -14.06 7.77 5.54
N GLU A 109 -13.45 8.92 5.35
CA GLU A 109 -13.98 10.17 5.91
C GLU A 109 -15.07 10.75 5.03
N LYS A 110 -16.04 11.38 5.70
CA LYS A 110 -16.99 12.33 5.10
C LYS A 110 -16.85 13.66 5.78
N VAL A 111 -16.74 14.71 4.98
CA VAL A 111 -16.77 16.10 5.44
C VAL A 111 -18.21 16.57 5.45
N GLU A 112 -18.77 16.69 6.63
CA GLU A 112 -20.11 17.24 6.89
C GLU A 112 -19.97 18.59 7.61
N SER A 113 -20.74 18.87 8.66
CA SER A 113 -20.46 19.99 9.58
C SER A 113 -19.14 19.76 10.33
N ASP A 114 -18.87 18.51 10.65
CA ASP A 114 -17.64 17.98 11.20
C ASP A 114 -17.22 16.75 10.39
N ASN A 115 -15.94 16.40 10.39
CA ASN A 115 -15.47 15.19 9.73
C ASN A 115 -15.90 13.97 10.52
N ASN A 116 -16.49 13.01 9.84
CA ASN A 116 -16.95 11.76 10.43
C ASN A 116 -16.38 10.57 9.64
N ILE A 117 -16.18 9.44 10.33
CA ILE A 117 -15.71 8.20 9.72
C ILE A 117 -16.91 7.31 9.43
N TYR A 118 -17.10 7.01 8.16
CA TYR A 118 -18.08 6.06 7.65
C TYR A 118 -17.39 4.80 7.16
N TYR A 119 -18.15 3.73 6.97
CA TYR A 119 -17.64 2.49 6.43
C TYR A 119 -18.69 1.67 5.71
N ARG A 120 -18.22 0.76 4.88
CA ARG A 120 -18.98 -0.38 4.37
C ARG A 120 -18.17 -1.65 4.55
N TYR A 121 -18.85 -2.77 4.69
CA TYR A 121 -18.18 -4.06 4.79
C TYR A 121 -18.88 -5.12 3.93
N SER A 122 -18.10 -6.11 3.54
CA SER A 122 -18.53 -7.35 2.91
C SER A 122 -18.14 -8.52 3.79
N THR A 123 -18.95 -9.56 3.85
CA THR A 123 -18.65 -10.83 4.53
C THR A 123 -18.47 -11.99 3.56
N ASN A 124 -18.48 -11.73 2.25
CA ASN A 124 -18.39 -12.71 1.19
C ASN A 124 -17.31 -12.35 0.13
N GLY A 125 -16.19 -11.79 0.59
CA GLY A 125 -15.04 -11.47 -0.24
C GLY A 125 -15.31 -10.39 -1.27
N GLY A 126 -16.10 -9.37 -0.91
CA GLY A 126 -16.40 -8.23 -1.75
C GLY A 126 -17.49 -8.47 -2.81
N ASN A 127 -18.24 -9.59 -2.76
CA ASN A 127 -19.35 -9.84 -3.70
C ASN A 127 -20.55 -8.92 -3.44
N THR A 128 -20.90 -8.76 -2.17
CA THR A 128 -21.98 -7.84 -1.75
C THR A 128 -21.50 -7.01 -0.58
N TRP A 129 -22.07 -5.83 -0.43
CA TRP A 129 -21.68 -4.84 0.56
C TRP A 129 -22.86 -4.44 1.43
N SER A 130 -22.58 -4.17 2.70
CA SER A 130 -23.53 -3.56 3.62
C SER A 130 -24.01 -2.19 3.10
N SER A 131 -25.08 -1.66 3.64
CA SER A 131 -25.34 -0.23 3.55
C SER A 131 -24.21 0.55 4.21
N GLU A 132 -24.03 1.82 3.80
CA GLU A 132 -23.13 2.74 4.48
C GLU A 132 -23.57 2.92 5.94
N ALA A 133 -22.62 2.93 6.86
CA ALA A 133 -22.88 3.13 8.28
C ALA A 133 -21.83 4.08 8.88
N LEU A 134 -22.26 4.84 9.89
CA LEU A 134 -21.38 5.68 10.68
C LEU A 134 -20.52 4.78 11.59
N LEU A 135 -19.20 4.86 11.42
CA LEU A 135 -18.24 4.13 12.25
C LEU A 135 -17.83 4.95 13.47
N ARG A 136 -17.52 6.22 13.26
CA ARG A 136 -17.24 7.22 14.28
C ARG A 136 -17.77 8.58 13.86
N GLY A 137 -18.39 9.28 14.78
CA GLY A 137 -18.90 10.62 14.58
C GLY A 137 -19.27 11.29 15.90
N GLY A 138 -19.51 12.59 15.85
CA GLY A 138 -19.84 13.40 17.01
C GLY A 138 -19.87 14.89 16.64
N SER A 139 -19.70 15.75 17.65
CA SER A 139 -19.64 17.21 17.46
C SER A 139 -18.21 17.72 17.14
N TYR A 140 -17.31 16.83 16.75
CA TYR A 140 -15.89 17.12 16.51
C TYR A 140 -15.36 16.27 15.37
N ASN A 141 -14.26 16.67 14.77
CA ASN A 141 -13.66 15.93 13.67
C ASN A 141 -13.13 14.57 14.12
N GLN A 142 -13.53 13.54 13.39
CA GLN A 142 -13.06 12.17 13.48
C GLN A 142 -12.35 11.86 12.16
N GLU A 143 -11.04 11.65 12.21
CA GLU A 143 -10.18 11.56 11.02
C GLU A 143 -9.20 10.39 11.12
N ALA A 144 -8.49 10.11 10.02
CA ALA A 144 -7.40 9.14 9.95
C ALA A 144 -7.76 7.73 10.48
N PRO A 145 -8.79 7.08 9.93
CA PRO A 145 -9.14 5.73 10.36
C PRO A 145 -8.03 4.74 9.98
N SER A 146 -7.63 3.90 10.93
CA SER A 146 -6.76 2.77 10.69
C SER A 146 -7.34 1.52 11.35
N ILE A 147 -7.42 0.41 10.59
CA ILE A 147 -8.16 -0.79 10.97
C ILE A 147 -7.25 -2.01 10.96
N TRP A 148 -7.38 -2.84 11.98
CA TRP A 148 -6.86 -4.20 12.04
C TRP A 148 -7.99 -5.17 12.35
N ILE A 149 -8.08 -6.28 11.58
CA ILE A 149 -9.09 -7.32 11.78
C ILE A 149 -8.40 -8.66 11.98
N TRP A 150 -8.85 -9.40 13.00
CA TRP A 150 -8.43 -10.77 13.23
C TRP A 150 -9.58 -11.59 13.83
N GLY A 151 -10.02 -12.61 13.11
CA GLY A 151 -11.22 -13.34 13.49
C GLY A 151 -12.43 -12.41 13.60
N ASN A 152 -13.06 -12.43 14.75
CA ASN A 152 -14.20 -11.53 15.06
C ASN A 152 -13.76 -10.20 15.70
N ASN A 153 -12.47 -10.00 15.96
CA ASN A 153 -11.99 -8.76 16.57
C ASN A 153 -11.71 -7.72 15.47
N PHE A 154 -12.36 -6.60 15.61
CA PHE A 154 -12.21 -5.40 14.82
C PHE A 154 -11.58 -4.32 15.70
N HIS A 155 -10.37 -3.90 15.34
CA HIS A 155 -9.63 -2.87 16.04
C HIS A 155 -9.58 -1.63 15.18
N LEU A 156 -9.94 -0.48 15.75
CA LEU A 156 -9.90 0.83 15.09
C LEU A 156 -9.03 1.78 15.90
N ALA A 157 -8.10 2.46 15.25
CA ALA A 157 -7.46 3.65 15.75
C ALA A 157 -7.88 4.84 14.86
N TRP A 158 -8.08 6.01 15.48
CA TRP A 158 -8.47 7.22 14.74
C TRP A 158 -8.00 8.47 15.47
N SER A 159 -7.99 9.58 14.75
CA SER A 159 -7.74 10.92 15.30
C SER A 159 -9.07 11.59 15.64
N ASP A 160 -9.10 12.31 16.76
CA ASP A 160 -10.27 12.99 17.25
C ASP A 160 -9.88 14.31 17.93
N ASN A 161 -10.50 15.42 17.55
CA ASN A 161 -10.20 16.72 18.11
C ASN A 161 -11.18 17.15 19.25
N THR A 162 -11.74 16.20 19.98
CA THR A 162 -12.61 16.45 21.14
C THR A 162 -11.92 17.32 22.18
N PRO A 163 -12.53 18.41 22.71
CA PRO A 163 -11.90 19.27 23.72
C PRO A 163 -11.55 18.55 25.02
N PRO A 164 -10.53 19.07 25.77
CA PRO A 164 -10.57 20.45 26.22
C PRO A 164 -9.39 21.30 25.75
N ALA A 165 -9.39 21.85 24.58
CA ALA A 165 -8.35 22.81 24.24
C ALA A 165 -8.89 23.99 23.43
N PHE A 166 -8.46 25.19 23.78
CA PHE A 166 -8.61 26.42 23.01
C PHE A 166 -7.82 26.43 21.69
N VAL A 167 -7.18 25.30 21.36
CA VAL A 167 -6.40 25.06 20.14
C VAL A 167 -6.86 23.74 19.58
N PRO A 168 -7.03 23.57 18.26
CA PRO A 168 -7.36 22.28 17.66
C PRO A 168 -6.22 21.29 17.92
N VAL A 169 -6.43 20.44 18.91
CA VAL A 169 -5.49 19.41 19.31
C VAL A 169 -6.16 18.08 19.04
N TYR A 170 -5.49 17.23 18.30
CA TYR A 170 -5.94 15.88 18.03
C TYR A 170 -5.47 14.92 19.11
N TYR A 171 -6.27 13.89 19.32
CA TYR A 171 -5.96 12.77 20.19
C TYR A 171 -6.10 11.47 19.41
N VAL A 172 -5.19 10.56 19.66
CA VAL A 172 -5.34 9.18 19.19
C VAL A 172 -6.33 8.45 20.07
N TRP A 173 -7.36 7.94 19.46
CA TRP A 173 -8.35 7.06 20.06
C TRP A 173 -8.18 5.64 19.57
N TYR A 174 -8.59 4.71 20.38
CA TYR A 174 -8.64 3.30 20.07
C TYR A 174 -9.98 2.71 20.49
N GLY A 175 -10.53 1.81 19.67
CA GLY A 175 -11.71 1.03 20.00
C GLY A 175 -11.61 -0.40 19.51
N ARG A 176 -12.23 -1.33 20.24
CA ARG A 176 -12.37 -2.73 19.87
C ARG A 176 -13.84 -3.10 19.75
N SER A 177 -14.18 -3.80 18.70
CA SER A 177 -15.51 -4.34 18.41
C SER A 177 -15.40 -5.83 18.06
N THR A 178 -16.43 -6.60 18.37
CA THR A 178 -16.62 -7.99 17.92
C THR A 178 -17.77 -8.11 16.92
N THR A 179 -18.35 -6.98 16.52
CA THR A 179 -19.50 -6.87 15.62
C THR A 179 -19.20 -5.97 14.41
N LEU A 180 -17.95 -5.98 13.93
CA LEU A 180 -17.47 -5.17 12.80
C LEU A 180 -17.79 -3.66 12.96
N GLY A 181 -17.67 -3.13 14.17
CA GLY A 181 -17.88 -1.71 14.44
C GLY A 181 -19.31 -1.29 14.79
N SER A 182 -20.31 -2.18 14.70
CA SER A 182 -21.68 -1.84 15.04
C SER A 182 -21.90 -1.67 16.56
N SER A 183 -21.07 -2.31 17.38
CA SER A 183 -21.01 -2.09 18.83
C SER A 183 -19.55 -2.18 19.31
N TRP A 184 -19.23 -1.48 20.40
CA TRP A 184 -17.87 -1.37 20.90
C TRP A 184 -17.74 -2.01 22.27
N VAL A 185 -16.79 -2.97 22.41
CA VAL A 185 -16.47 -3.62 23.67
C VAL A 185 -15.65 -2.68 24.55
N SER A 186 -14.73 -1.92 23.96
CA SER A 186 -13.93 -0.91 24.63
C SER A 186 -13.62 0.23 23.66
N SER A 187 -13.58 1.45 24.17
CA SER A 187 -13.07 2.60 23.42
C SER A 187 -12.51 3.64 24.39
N GLY A 188 -11.53 4.40 23.95
CA GLY A 188 -10.96 5.45 24.76
C GLY A 188 -9.74 6.13 24.13
N ARG A 189 -9.48 7.35 24.63
CA ARG A 189 -8.33 8.14 24.26
C ARG A 189 -7.01 7.49 24.71
N ARG A 190 -5.98 7.54 23.89
CA ARG A 190 -4.67 6.96 24.15
C ARG A 190 -3.56 7.99 24.33
N ASP A 191 -3.43 8.96 23.44
CA ASP A 191 -2.40 10.00 23.53
C ASP A 191 -2.83 11.30 22.85
N LEU A 192 -2.12 12.38 23.13
CA LEU A 192 -2.23 13.67 22.46
C LEU A 192 -1.42 13.62 21.16
N SER A 193 -2.04 13.25 20.04
CA SER A 193 -1.37 12.94 18.80
C SER A 193 -2.35 12.76 17.64
N ASP A 194 -1.81 12.54 16.44
CA ASP A 194 -2.57 12.46 15.20
C ASP A 194 -2.09 11.29 14.32
N SER A 195 -2.88 10.97 13.29
CA SER A 195 -2.57 10.02 12.21
C SER A 195 -2.10 8.65 12.71
N PRO A 196 -2.90 7.94 13.52
CA PRO A 196 -2.52 6.64 14.04
C PRO A 196 -2.56 5.56 12.96
N ILE A 197 -1.61 4.62 13.00
CA ILE A 197 -1.68 3.36 12.27
C ILE A 197 -1.62 2.22 13.28
N ILE A 198 -2.66 1.38 13.27
CA ILE A 198 -2.75 0.15 14.07
C ILE A 198 -2.46 -1.08 13.23
N VAL A 199 -1.65 -1.96 13.78
CA VAL A 199 -1.44 -3.33 13.27
C VAL A 199 -1.47 -4.31 14.43
N GLY A 200 -1.87 -5.54 14.15
CA GLY A 200 -1.71 -6.66 15.07
C GLY A 200 -0.69 -7.67 14.55
N ASP A 201 -0.26 -8.54 15.43
CA ASP A 201 0.60 -9.67 15.08
C ASP A 201 -0.25 -10.84 14.58
N PRO A 202 -0.12 -11.27 13.31
CA PRO A 202 -0.89 -12.41 12.80
C PRO A 202 -0.60 -13.75 13.51
N THR A 203 0.48 -13.85 14.27
CA THR A 203 0.81 -15.05 15.06
C THR A 203 0.24 -15.02 16.47
N ASN A 204 -0.13 -13.81 16.95
CA ASN A 204 -0.72 -13.61 18.27
C ASN A 204 -1.67 -12.39 18.27
N PRO A 205 -2.98 -12.61 18.10
CA PRO A 205 -3.95 -11.52 17.94
C PRO A 205 -4.10 -10.63 19.19
N ASN A 206 -3.53 -11.03 20.34
CA ASN A 206 -3.49 -10.20 21.53
C ASN A 206 -2.40 -9.12 21.49
N ARG A 207 -1.45 -9.23 20.55
CA ARG A 207 -0.42 -8.22 20.35
C ARG A 207 -0.87 -7.19 19.34
N LEU A 208 -0.99 -5.94 19.80
CA LEU A 208 -1.35 -4.80 18.98
C LEU A 208 -0.29 -3.72 19.10
N HIS A 209 -0.05 -3.03 18.01
CA HIS A 209 0.96 -1.98 17.89
C HIS A 209 0.32 -0.77 17.21
N ILE A 210 0.53 0.43 17.76
CA ILE A 210 0.08 1.68 17.16
C ILE A 210 1.28 2.62 17.07
N ILE A 211 1.58 3.08 15.85
CA ILE A 211 2.43 4.24 15.62
C ILE A 211 1.52 5.46 15.42
N PHE A 212 1.94 6.61 15.91
CA PHE A 212 1.23 7.87 15.75
C PHE A 212 2.20 9.04 15.85
N MET A 213 1.75 10.21 15.44
CA MET A 213 2.62 11.37 15.32
C MET A 213 2.14 12.49 16.23
N ILE A 214 3.03 13.00 17.07
CA ILE A 214 2.81 14.28 17.70
C ILE A 214 3.15 15.36 16.69
N PHE A 215 2.22 16.27 16.50
CA PHE A 215 2.40 17.45 15.69
C PHE A 215 1.79 18.66 16.38
N ASN A 216 2.61 19.45 17.02
CA ASN A 216 2.22 20.72 17.59
C ASN A 216 3.37 21.76 17.42
N ALA A 217 3.15 22.98 17.86
CA ALA A 217 4.14 24.05 17.71
C ALA A 217 5.47 23.78 18.43
N LEU A 218 5.48 22.87 19.40
CA LEU A 218 6.64 22.57 20.25
C LEU A 218 7.30 21.24 19.92
N GLU A 219 6.53 20.27 19.45
CA GLU A 219 7.00 18.89 19.24
C GLU A 219 6.48 18.31 17.93
N LYS A 220 7.37 17.64 17.21
CA LYS A 220 7.08 16.78 16.07
C LYS A 220 7.79 15.46 16.29
N LYS A 221 7.07 14.41 16.67
CA LYS A 221 7.68 13.13 17.07
C LYS A 221 6.86 11.94 16.59
N ALA A 222 7.55 10.90 16.15
CA ALA A 222 6.98 9.59 15.97
C ALA A 222 6.90 8.88 17.32
N ARG A 223 5.70 8.45 17.71
CA ARG A 223 5.44 7.75 18.96
C ARG A 223 4.82 6.39 18.73
N TYR A 224 4.93 5.54 19.74
CA TYR A 224 4.50 4.16 19.67
C TYR A 224 3.91 3.71 20.99
N ILE A 225 2.84 2.92 20.92
CA ILE A 225 2.29 2.15 22.04
C ILE A 225 2.01 0.73 21.61
N ARG A 226 1.97 -0.20 22.57
CA ARG A 226 1.62 -1.60 22.34
C ARG A 226 0.67 -2.13 23.40
N SER A 227 -0.05 -3.17 23.02
CA SER A 227 -0.87 -4.00 23.91
C SER A 227 -0.46 -5.47 23.74
N THR A 228 -0.61 -6.26 24.79
CA THR A 228 -0.39 -7.73 24.78
C THR A 228 -1.62 -8.52 25.23
N ASP A 229 -2.75 -7.83 25.40
CA ASP A 229 -4.01 -8.38 25.89
C ASP A 229 -5.23 -8.00 24.99
N GLY A 230 -4.97 -7.86 23.68
CA GLY A 230 -5.99 -7.55 22.69
C GLY A 230 -6.57 -6.13 22.84
N GLY A 231 -5.76 -5.18 23.31
CA GLY A 231 -6.14 -3.78 23.45
C GLY A 231 -6.91 -3.45 24.73
N SER A 232 -6.96 -4.37 25.70
CA SER A 232 -7.59 -4.11 27.00
C SER A 232 -6.75 -3.15 27.83
N THR A 233 -5.43 -3.35 27.82
CA THR A 233 -4.44 -2.43 28.43
C THR A 233 -3.33 -2.07 27.43
N TRP A 234 -2.70 -0.93 27.66
CA TRP A 234 -1.65 -0.40 26.80
C TRP A 234 -0.42 -0.03 27.62
N PHE A 235 0.75 -0.37 27.11
CA PHE A 235 2.03 0.04 27.69
C PHE A 235 2.25 1.53 27.55
N PRO A 236 3.13 2.15 28.38
CA PRO A 236 3.50 3.54 28.23
C PRO A 236 4.03 3.88 26.83
N THR A 237 3.77 5.10 26.39
CA THR A 237 4.23 5.61 25.10
C THR A 237 5.76 5.61 25.01
N PHE A 238 6.27 5.13 23.89
CA PHE A 238 7.69 5.13 23.53
C PHE A 238 7.96 6.16 22.42
N ASP A 239 9.03 6.94 22.55
CA ASP A 239 9.48 7.92 21.56
C ASP A 239 10.38 7.24 20.52
N LEU A 240 9.85 6.98 19.31
CA LEU A 240 10.61 6.41 18.19
C LEU A 240 11.62 7.39 17.61
N SER A 241 11.38 8.71 17.72
CA SER A 241 12.27 9.74 17.20
C SER A 241 13.49 10.00 18.09
N ASN A 242 13.53 9.41 19.30
CA ASN A 242 14.63 9.57 20.25
C ASN A 242 14.92 11.03 20.62
N GLY A 243 13.87 11.78 20.96
CA GLY A 243 13.97 13.14 21.49
C GLY A 243 14.20 14.24 20.45
N VAL A 244 14.49 13.91 19.21
CA VAL A 244 14.63 14.88 18.12
C VAL A 244 13.27 15.17 17.49
N ASN A 245 13.04 16.40 17.07
CA ASN A 245 11.82 16.73 16.34
C ASN A 245 11.83 16.05 14.97
N ALA A 246 10.86 15.17 14.74
CA ALA A 246 10.61 14.58 13.44
C ALA A 246 9.92 15.62 12.55
N GLY A 247 10.55 16.00 11.52
CA GLY A 247 10.36 16.86 10.40
C GLY A 247 9.16 17.71 10.11
N GLY A 248 9.29 18.56 9.13
CA GLY A 248 8.33 19.33 8.37
C GLY A 248 8.13 20.79 8.82
N SER A 249 8.79 21.69 8.14
CA SER A 249 8.54 23.14 8.22
C SER A 249 7.29 23.52 7.40
N GLY A 250 6.11 23.05 7.79
CA GLY A 250 4.87 23.44 7.14
C GLY A 250 3.71 23.33 8.09
N PHE A 251 2.88 24.36 8.16
CA PHE A 251 1.69 24.42 9.02
C PHE A 251 0.66 23.33 8.69
N TRP A 252 0.84 22.62 7.56
CA TRP A 252 -0.08 21.62 7.02
C TRP A 252 0.56 20.25 6.76
N GLY A 253 1.88 20.10 6.97
CA GLY A 253 2.58 18.83 6.80
C GLY A 253 2.47 17.96 8.05
N ARG A 254 1.54 17.02 8.08
CA ARG A 254 1.48 16.01 9.15
C ARG A 254 2.60 15.01 8.92
N PRO A 255 3.49 14.76 9.89
CA PRO A 255 4.49 13.71 9.76
C PRO A 255 3.79 12.36 9.66
N ILE A 256 4.30 11.50 8.76
CA ILE A 256 3.74 10.18 8.50
C ILE A 256 4.69 9.12 9.02
N GLY A 257 4.13 8.12 9.69
CA GLY A 257 4.79 6.88 10.00
C GLY A 257 4.02 5.70 9.44
N SER A 258 4.64 4.54 9.39
CA SER A 258 4.01 3.27 9.10
C SER A 258 4.63 2.18 9.96
N ILE A 259 3.87 1.15 10.28
CA ILE A 259 4.29 0.07 11.16
C ILE A 259 3.80 -1.28 10.63
N SER A 260 4.60 -2.32 10.84
CA SER A 260 4.23 -3.70 10.51
C SER A 260 4.77 -4.64 11.57
N ALA A 261 4.07 -5.74 11.81
CA ALA A 261 4.45 -6.72 12.82
C ALA A 261 4.22 -8.15 12.33
N TYR A 262 5.16 -9.04 12.70
CA TYR A 262 5.02 -10.48 12.54
C TYR A 262 5.83 -11.21 13.62
N GLY A 263 5.18 -11.97 14.48
CA GLY A 263 5.79 -12.64 15.61
C GLY A 263 6.45 -11.66 16.59
N ASN A 264 7.72 -11.84 16.86
CA ASN A 264 8.48 -10.93 17.73
C ASN A 264 9.05 -9.71 17.01
N TYR A 265 8.96 -9.67 15.69
CA TYR A 265 9.49 -8.55 14.90
C TYR A 265 8.44 -7.47 14.70
N VAL A 266 8.81 -6.25 15.03
CA VAL A 266 8.01 -5.04 14.76
C VAL A 266 8.90 -4.06 14.04
N HIS A 267 8.42 -3.53 12.93
CA HIS A 267 9.14 -2.63 12.06
C HIS A 267 8.38 -1.30 11.97
N ALA A 268 9.06 -0.19 12.21
CA ALA A 268 8.49 1.14 12.14
C ALA A 268 9.34 2.03 11.23
N VAL A 269 8.66 2.77 10.37
CA VAL A 269 9.25 3.85 9.56
C VAL A 269 8.54 5.16 9.86
N PHE A 270 9.27 6.26 9.79
CA PHE A 270 8.73 7.60 9.98
C PHE A 270 9.60 8.63 9.25
N VAL A 271 9.01 9.77 8.93
CA VAL A 271 9.72 10.86 8.27
C VAL A 271 10.36 11.77 9.32
N ASP A 272 11.59 12.22 9.04
CA ASP A 272 12.37 13.06 9.96
C ASP A 272 13.33 13.97 9.18
N GLU A 273 13.54 15.19 9.63
CA GLU A 273 14.41 16.20 8.98
C GLU A 273 15.79 16.38 9.66
N ARG A 274 16.18 15.49 10.58
CA ARG A 274 17.44 15.60 11.33
C ARG A 274 18.71 15.60 10.47
N PHE A 275 18.61 15.15 9.22
CA PHE A 275 19.73 15.09 8.27
C PHE A 275 19.76 16.27 7.28
N GLY A 276 18.88 17.27 7.45
CA GLY A 276 18.85 18.49 6.63
C GLY A 276 17.73 18.53 5.58
N ASN A 277 17.20 17.39 5.20
CA ASN A 277 16.02 17.20 4.35
C ASN A 277 15.10 16.17 4.98
N LYS A 278 13.89 16.00 4.43
CA LYS A 278 13.00 14.92 4.87
C LYS A 278 13.56 13.58 4.42
N GLU A 279 13.76 12.68 5.38
CA GLU A 279 14.26 11.33 5.15
C GLU A 279 13.33 10.30 5.78
N VAL A 280 13.31 9.10 5.21
CA VAL A 280 12.61 7.94 5.79
C VAL A 280 13.55 7.23 6.75
N LEU A 281 13.21 7.29 8.02
CA LEU A 281 13.94 6.64 9.10
C LEU A 281 13.25 5.36 9.53
N TYR A 282 14.04 4.42 10.00
CA TYR A 282 13.62 3.08 10.37
C TYR A 282 14.11 2.68 11.75
N ARG A 283 13.27 1.95 12.48
CA ARG A 283 13.63 1.18 13.68
C ARG A 283 12.95 -0.17 13.65
N ARG A 284 13.56 -1.14 14.29
CA ARG A 284 12.97 -2.47 14.52
C ARG A 284 13.04 -2.86 15.98
N SER A 285 12.07 -3.68 16.35
CA SER A 285 12.06 -4.46 17.58
C SER A 285 12.17 -5.95 17.24
N THR A 286 12.82 -6.72 18.09
CA THR A 286 12.92 -8.19 18.00
C THR A 286 12.25 -8.88 19.19
N ASP A 287 11.56 -8.13 20.04
CA ASP A 287 10.91 -8.56 21.28
C ASP A 287 9.47 -8.03 21.39
N ALA A 288 8.74 -8.06 20.26
CA ALA A 288 7.35 -7.62 20.16
C ALA A 288 7.13 -6.18 20.64
N GLY A 289 8.05 -5.28 20.30
CA GLY A 289 7.95 -3.85 20.57
C GLY A 289 8.36 -3.45 21.98
N ALA A 290 9.01 -4.33 22.76
CA ALA A 290 9.45 -3.99 24.11
C ALA A 290 10.70 -3.10 24.07
N THR A 291 11.63 -3.40 23.18
CA THR A 291 12.83 -2.58 22.92
C THR A 291 13.01 -2.30 21.43
N TRP A 292 13.75 -1.27 21.09
CA TRP A 292 13.94 -0.81 19.73
C TRP A 292 15.40 -0.60 19.38
N SER A 293 15.79 -0.94 18.16
CA SER A 293 17.11 -0.70 17.59
C SER A 293 17.47 0.80 17.57
N ALA A 294 18.72 1.13 17.29
CA ALA A 294 19.09 2.46 16.85
C ALA A 294 18.32 2.86 15.59
N ILE A 295 18.22 4.18 15.33
CA ILE A 295 17.61 4.73 14.13
C ILE A 295 18.55 4.50 12.94
N THR A 296 17.97 4.04 11.84
CA THR A 296 18.65 3.90 10.54
C THR A 296 18.00 4.84 9.53
N ASN A 297 18.78 5.66 8.81
CA ASN A 297 18.28 6.39 7.65
C ASN A 297 18.17 5.41 6.48
N LEU A 298 16.95 5.14 6.00
CA LEU A 298 16.74 4.22 4.88
C LEU A 298 16.82 4.91 3.54
N SER A 299 16.20 6.07 3.37
CA SER A 299 16.19 6.75 2.08
C SER A 299 17.59 7.27 1.71
N GLY A 300 18.20 8.07 2.55
CA GLY A 300 19.56 8.58 2.36
C GLY A 300 19.74 9.29 1.02
N THR A 301 18.74 10.05 0.57
CA THR A 301 18.73 10.73 -0.72
C THR A 301 19.14 12.20 -0.60
N SER A 302 19.45 12.85 -1.73
CA SER A 302 19.88 14.26 -1.74
C SER A 302 18.73 15.26 -1.63
N ASP A 303 17.49 14.82 -1.81
CA ASP A 303 16.28 15.63 -1.74
C ASP A 303 15.27 15.00 -0.77
N THR A 304 14.04 15.37 -0.85
CA THR A 304 12.99 15.02 0.09
C THR A 304 12.41 13.64 -0.17
N SER A 305 12.39 12.81 0.88
CA SER A 305 11.73 11.49 0.92
C SER A 305 10.59 11.52 1.94
N TRP A 306 9.38 11.05 1.55
CA TRP A 306 8.21 11.08 2.44
C TRP A 306 7.18 10.01 2.09
N SER A 307 6.03 9.97 2.80
CA SER A 307 4.95 8.98 2.64
C SER A 307 5.45 7.53 2.68
N PRO A 308 6.21 7.11 3.68
CA PRO A 308 6.70 5.75 3.75
C PRO A 308 5.57 4.77 4.08
N TYR A 309 5.62 3.61 3.46
CA TYR A 309 4.81 2.46 3.81
C TYR A 309 5.69 1.25 4.04
N ILE A 310 5.49 0.53 5.15
CA ILE A 310 6.25 -0.67 5.51
C ILE A 310 5.33 -1.87 5.70
N LEU A 311 5.76 -3.02 5.21
CA LEU A 311 5.10 -4.29 5.46
C LEU A 311 6.13 -5.40 5.60
N THR A 312 5.89 -6.33 6.53
CA THR A 312 6.65 -7.58 6.67
C THR A 312 5.76 -8.78 6.36
N ASN A 313 6.35 -9.82 5.77
CA ASN A 313 5.68 -11.09 5.53
C ASN A 313 6.07 -12.16 6.57
N ASN A 314 5.49 -13.34 6.41
CA ASN A 314 5.72 -14.50 7.27
C ASN A 314 7.10 -15.18 7.08
N ALA A 315 7.86 -14.79 6.06
CA ALA A 315 9.21 -15.30 5.78
C ALA A 315 10.32 -14.37 6.29
N GLY A 316 9.98 -13.26 6.94
CA GLY A 316 10.94 -12.27 7.43
C GLY A 316 11.43 -11.32 6.35
N GLU A 317 10.81 -11.30 5.18
CA GLU A 317 11.02 -10.25 4.20
C GLU A 317 10.28 -8.99 4.64
N VAL A 318 10.95 -7.86 4.57
CA VAL A 318 10.42 -6.54 4.92
C VAL A 318 10.59 -5.62 3.73
N ARG A 319 9.53 -4.97 3.29
CA ARG A 319 9.56 -3.98 2.21
C ARG A 319 9.16 -2.62 2.72
N VAL A 320 9.93 -1.62 2.33
CA VAL A 320 9.62 -0.21 2.57
C VAL A 320 9.54 0.49 1.22
N TYR A 321 8.45 1.20 1.01
CA TYR A 321 8.26 2.08 -0.14
C TYR A 321 8.08 3.50 0.35
N TRP A 322 8.51 4.48 -0.44
CA TRP A 322 8.33 5.90 -0.15
C TRP A 322 8.29 6.71 -1.43
N VAL A 323 7.82 7.94 -1.32
CA VAL A 323 7.89 8.92 -2.39
C VAL A 323 9.20 9.69 -2.25
N ASP A 324 9.89 9.92 -3.36
CA ASP A 324 11.18 10.61 -3.42
C ASP A 324 11.20 11.66 -4.53
N LYS A 325 11.95 12.73 -4.34
CA LYS A 325 12.05 13.83 -5.30
C LYS A 325 13.47 14.05 -5.83
N SER A 326 14.41 13.19 -5.53
CA SER A 326 15.84 13.38 -5.83
C SER A 326 16.18 13.57 -7.32
N ASP A 327 15.28 13.20 -8.23
CA ASP A 327 15.49 13.38 -9.68
C ASP A 327 14.62 14.49 -10.29
N GLY A 328 14.01 15.34 -9.46
CA GLY A 328 13.21 16.47 -9.90
C GLY A 328 11.70 16.17 -10.02
N ASP A 329 11.31 14.92 -10.22
CA ASP A 329 9.93 14.43 -10.23
C ASP A 329 9.63 13.57 -9.01
N TYR A 330 8.35 13.30 -8.76
CA TYR A 330 7.89 12.47 -7.64
C TYR A 330 7.85 11.02 -8.08
N GLU A 331 8.78 10.22 -7.58
CA GLU A 331 8.90 8.80 -7.90
C GLU A 331 8.70 7.92 -6.66
N VAL A 332 8.19 6.72 -6.85
CA VAL A 332 8.10 5.72 -5.79
C VAL A 332 9.37 4.88 -5.77
N LEU A 333 10.10 4.96 -4.66
CA LEU A 333 11.29 4.15 -4.39
C LEU A 333 10.98 3.05 -3.39
N CYS A 334 11.84 2.04 -3.33
CA CYS A 334 11.76 0.98 -2.34
C CYS A 334 13.12 0.49 -1.83
N LYS A 335 13.08 -0.18 -0.68
CA LYS A 335 14.12 -1.08 -0.17
C LYS A 335 13.51 -2.37 0.34
N ILE A 336 14.27 -3.45 0.18
CA ILE A 336 13.88 -4.77 0.63
C ILE A 336 14.94 -5.32 1.58
N SER A 337 14.49 -5.92 2.66
CA SER A 337 15.26 -6.74 3.57
C SER A 337 14.74 -8.17 3.52
N THR A 338 15.61 -9.16 3.53
CA THR A 338 15.26 -10.59 3.60
C THR A 338 15.69 -11.23 4.92
N ASP A 339 16.09 -10.40 5.90
CA ASP A 339 16.63 -10.82 7.18
C ASP A 339 16.00 -10.08 8.39
N ASN A 340 14.67 -9.86 8.30
CA ASN A 340 13.88 -9.14 9.30
C ASN A 340 14.42 -7.72 9.57
N GLY A 341 14.81 -6.98 8.53
CA GLY A 341 15.27 -5.61 8.66
C GLY A 341 16.67 -5.46 9.26
N SER A 342 17.50 -6.51 9.26
CA SER A 342 18.89 -6.42 9.72
C SER A 342 19.78 -5.74 8.71
N SER A 343 19.57 -6.06 7.43
CA SER A 343 20.23 -5.43 6.30
C SER A 343 19.22 -5.08 5.20
N TRP A 344 19.59 -4.17 4.31
CA TRP A 344 18.71 -3.62 3.29
C TRP A 344 19.40 -3.59 1.93
N SER A 345 18.63 -3.79 0.88
CA SER A 345 19.05 -3.56 -0.51
C SER A 345 19.49 -2.10 -0.72
N ALA A 346 20.11 -1.81 -1.87
CA ALA A 346 20.19 -0.44 -2.37
C ALA A 346 18.80 0.14 -2.61
N ASN A 347 18.69 1.47 -2.76
CA ASN A 347 17.46 2.10 -3.25
C ASN A 347 17.16 1.55 -4.65
N ASP A 348 15.93 1.16 -4.87
CA ASP A 348 15.42 0.75 -6.17
C ASP A 348 14.13 1.52 -6.48
N ARG A 349 13.70 1.54 -7.74
CA ARG A 349 12.56 2.33 -8.21
C ARG A 349 11.41 1.44 -8.64
N LEU A 350 10.23 1.73 -8.12
CA LEU A 350 8.98 1.20 -8.65
C LEU A 350 8.56 1.96 -9.91
N THR A 351 8.72 3.28 -9.88
CA THR A 351 8.38 4.18 -10.98
C THR A 351 9.60 4.92 -11.49
N ASN A 352 9.60 5.27 -12.78
CA ASN A 352 10.67 6.00 -13.43
C ASN A 352 10.12 6.66 -14.71
N ASN A 353 9.42 7.76 -14.54
CA ASN A 353 8.76 8.49 -15.61
C ASN A 353 8.76 10.00 -15.31
N THR A 354 8.10 10.82 -16.11
CA THR A 354 8.00 12.28 -15.92
C THR A 354 6.69 12.70 -15.22
N ALA A 355 5.91 11.73 -14.75
CA ALA A 355 4.69 11.97 -14.01
C ALA A 355 4.97 12.11 -12.51
N LYS A 356 3.94 12.46 -11.76
CA LYS A 356 3.99 12.42 -10.31
C LYS A 356 3.40 11.10 -9.82
N ASP A 357 4.25 10.27 -9.22
CA ASP A 357 3.90 8.99 -8.64
C ASP A 357 3.92 9.10 -7.11
N VAL A 358 2.79 8.89 -6.46
CA VAL A 358 2.61 9.20 -5.03
C VAL A 358 1.69 8.19 -4.33
N MET A 359 1.59 8.27 -3.00
CA MET A 359 0.59 7.57 -2.19
C MET A 359 0.64 6.04 -2.34
N VAL A 360 1.83 5.47 -2.22
CA VAL A 360 2.02 4.03 -2.30
C VAL A 360 1.48 3.32 -1.07
N SER A 361 0.75 2.23 -1.28
CA SER A 361 0.43 1.26 -0.24
C SER A 361 0.58 -0.17 -0.74
N LEU A 362 0.83 -1.10 0.16
CA LEU A 362 1.08 -2.48 -0.20
C LEU A 362 0.39 -3.45 0.75
N ASP A 363 0.19 -4.66 0.25
CA ASP A 363 -0.22 -5.80 1.05
C ASP A 363 0.46 -7.09 0.56
N TYR A 364 0.49 -8.10 1.40
CA TYR A 364 1.08 -9.40 1.09
C TYR A 364 0.06 -10.51 1.28
N ASP A 365 -0.14 -11.31 0.25
CA ASP A 365 -0.99 -12.50 0.32
C ASP A 365 -0.15 -13.76 0.54
N PRO A 366 -0.20 -14.37 1.71
CA PRO A 366 0.53 -15.61 1.98
C PRO A 366 -0.01 -16.81 1.20
N THR A 367 -1.24 -16.74 0.67
CA THR A 367 -1.86 -17.83 -0.11
C THR A 367 -1.13 -18.09 -1.41
N ASN A 368 -0.67 -17.03 -2.07
CA ASN A 368 0.06 -17.10 -3.34
C ASN A 368 1.50 -16.56 -3.24
N SER A 369 1.95 -16.21 -2.02
CA SER A 369 3.27 -15.63 -1.73
C SER A 369 3.55 -14.40 -2.59
N ARG A 370 2.58 -13.51 -2.71
CA ARG A 370 2.65 -12.36 -3.60
C ARG A 370 2.48 -11.04 -2.85
N TRP A 371 3.35 -10.08 -3.19
CA TRP A 371 3.22 -8.70 -2.81
C TRP A 371 2.33 -7.97 -3.80
N HIS A 372 1.46 -7.13 -3.31
CA HIS A 372 0.54 -6.32 -4.08
C HIS A 372 0.81 -4.86 -3.76
N ILE A 373 1.04 -4.04 -4.77
CA ILE A 373 1.44 -2.65 -4.65
C ILE A 373 0.48 -1.77 -5.44
N VAL A 374 0.01 -0.69 -4.84
CA VAL A 374 -0.86 0.30 -5.46
C VAL A 374 -0.32 1.69 -5.21
N TRP A 375 -0.42 2.58 -6.21
CA TRP A 375 -0.02 3.98 -6.11
C TRP A 375 -0.90 4.85 -6.99
N SER A 376 -0.84 6.17 -6.79
CA SER A 376 -1.48 7.15 -7.66
C SER A 376 -0.45 7.79 -8.59
N SER A 377 -0.82 7.99 -9.84
CA SER A 377 0.01 8.62 -10.88
C SER A 377 -0.82 9.52 -11.78
N ASN A 378 -0.22 10.59 -12.28
CA ASN A 378 -0.81 11.42 -13.33
C ASN A 378 -0.17 11.20 -14.72
N GLU A 379 0.39 10.04 -14.96
CA GLU A 379 1.06 9.65 -16.21
C GLU A 379 0.17 9.83 -17.46
N GLY A 380 -1.13 9.58 -17.35
CA GLY A 380 -2.12 9.79 -18.42
C GLY A 380 -2.63 11.21 -18.58
N GLY A 381 -2.13 12.17 -17.80
CA GLY A 381 -2.61 13.56 -17.74
C GLY A 381 -3.56 13.80 -16.56
N ASP A 382 -4.49 12.89 -16.30
CA ASP A 382 -5.33 12.86 -15.10
C ASP A 382 -4.75 11.93 -14.04
N TRP A 383 -5.17 12.12 -12.78
CA TRP A 383 -4.79 11.23 -11.71
C TRP A 383 -5.51 9.89 -11.83
N GLU A 384 -4.75 8.80 -11.77
CA GLU A 384 -5.21 7.43 -11.89
C GLU A 384 -4.57 6.56 -10.80
N VAL A 385 -5.22 5.46 -10.47
CA VAL A 385 -4.73 4.46 -9.52
C VAL A 385 -4.12 3.29 -10.28
N TYR A 386 -2.84 3.04 -10.06
CA TYR A 386 -2.09 1.95 -10.66
C TYR A 386 -1.79 0.84 -9.69
N TYR A 387 -1.64 -0.35 -10.21
CA TYR A 387 -1.33 -1.57 -9.46
C TYR A 387 -0.23 -2.35 -10.15
N THR A 388 0.62 -2.97 -9.34
CA THR A 388 1.54 -4.05 -9.74
C THR A 388 1.64 -5.11 -8.64
N SER A 389 2.34 -6.20 -8.94
CA SER A 389 2.62 -7.26 -7.96
C SER A 389 4.04 -7.79 -8.09
N ASP A 390 4.51 -8.49 -7.06
CA ASP A 390 5.77 -9.21 -7.09
C ASP A 390 5.62 -10.55 -6.33
N PRO A 391 5.96 -11.69 -6.95
CA PRO A 391 6.43 -11.83 -8.34
C PRO A 391 5.40 -11.39 -9.37
N CYS A 392 5.86 -11.16 -10.59
CA CYS A 392 4.97 -10.93 -11.72
C CYS A 392 3.89 -12.00 -11.80
N PRO A 393 2.65 -11.65 -12.15
CA PRO A 393 1.63 -12.67 -12.40
C PRO A 393 2.14 -13.62 -13.47
N THR A 394 2.27 -14.88 -13.13
CA THR A 394 2.53 -15.91 -14.13
C THR A 394 1.17 -16.33 -14.67
N SER A 395 1.01 -16.37 -15.98
CA SER A 395 -0.18 -16.89 -16.64
C SER A 395 -0.30 -18.42 -16.51
N SER A 396 -0.24 -18.92 -15.27
CA SER A 396 -0.38 -20.35 -14.97
C SER A 396 -1.82 -20.77 -14.66
N ASP A 397 -2.75 -19.82 -14.61
CA ASP A 397 -4.15 -20.13 -14.44
C ASP A 397 -4.86 -19.95 -15.77
N ASP A 398 -5.36 -21.09 -16.28
CA ASP A 398 -6.15 -21.21 -17.50
C ASP A 398 -7.38 -20.31 -17.44
N ASP A 399 -7.25 -19.07 -17.82
CA ASP A 399 -8.24 -18.32 -18.57
C ASP A 399 -7.69 -16.95 -18.98
N LEU A 400 -7.32 -16.85 -20.24
CA LEU A 400 -6.86 -15.63 -20.87
C LEU A 400 -8.05 -14.71 -21.13
N GLY A 401 -8.46 -13.96 -20.12
CA GLY A 401 -9.10 -12.68 -20.35
C GLY A 401 -8.10 -11.77 -21.07
N VAL A 402 -8.46 -11.41 -22.29
CA VAL A 402 -7.70 -10.51 -23.16
C VAL A 402 -7.33 -9.25 -22.39
N GLY A 403 -6.06 -9.12 -21.99
CA GLY A 403 -5.50 -7.85 -21.57
C GLY A 403 -5.51 -6.93 -22.79
N GLU A 404 -5.95 -5.70 -22.58
CA GLU A 404 -6.00 -4.67 -23.59
C GLU A 404 -4.70 -4.56 -24.39
N GLU A 405 -4.86 -4.23 -25.66
CA GLU A 405 -3.86 -4.05 -26.70
C GLU A 405 -2.80 -3.00 -26.31
N GLY A 406 -1.82 -3.43 -25.56
CA GLY A 406 -0.50 -2.80 -25.51
C GLY A 406 0.43 -3.55 -26.45
N GLU A 407 0.66 -2.98 -27.65
CA GLU A 407 1.63 -3.42 -28.67
C GLU A 407 1.89 -4.94 -28.73
N ASN A 408 1.26 -5.60 -29.70
CA ASN A 408 1.58 -6.91 -30.30
C ASN A 408 2.86 -7.59 -29.77
N VAL A 409 2.82 -8.14 -28.57
CA VAL A 409 3.80 -9.12 -28.15
C VAL A 409 3.51 -10.37 -28.99
N GLY A 410 4.41 -10.73 -29.86
CA GLY A 410 4.19 -11.77 -30.88
C GLY A 410 4.03 -13.18 -30.32
N PHE A 411 3.84 -13.36 -29.01
CA PHE A 411 3.69 -14.65 -28.34
C PHE A 411 2.94 -14.51 -26.99
N ARG A 412 2.47 -15.64 -26.47
CA ARG A 412 1.99 -15.81 -25.09
C ARG A 412 2.82 -16.86 -24.36
N ILE A 413 2.90 -16.73 -23.04
CA ILE A 413 3.55 -17.71 -22.17
C ILE A 413 2.57 -18.83 -21.83
N GLY A 414 2.98 -20.06 -21.95
CA GLY A 414 2.26 -21.27 -21.55
C GLY A 414 3.02 -22.05 -20.48
N ARG A 415 2.42 -23.08 -19.92
CA ARG A 415 2.94 -23.87 -18.79
C ARG A 415 4.35 -24.44 -18.98
N ASP A 416 4.76 -24.70 -20.22
CA ASP A 416 6.02 -25.35 -20.58
C ASP A 416 6.66 -24.70 -21.82
N GLY A 417 6.50 -23.38 -22.01
CA GLY A 417 7.06 -22.63 -23.12
C GLY A 417 6.24 -21.42 -23.55
N ILE A 418 6.52 -20.94 -24.75
CA ILE A 418 5.77 -19.84 -25.37
C ILE A 418 4.99 -20.35 -26.59
N ILE A 419 3.89 -19.69 -26.90
CA ILE A 419 3.06 -19.96 -28.11
C ILE A 419 3.04 -18.68 -28.94
N LEU A 420 3.43 -18.77 -30.20
CA LEU A 420 3.53 -17.61 -31.08
C LEU A 420 2.15 -17.17 -31.60
N HIS A 421 1.93 -15.86 -31.64
CA HIS A 421 0.73 -15.25 -32.21
C HIS A 421 0.88 -14.89 -33.69
N LYS A 422 2.10 -14.90 -34.19
CA LYS A 422 2.46 -14.66 -35.59
C LYS A 422 3.72 -15.45 -35.94
N ASP A 423 4.02 -15.56 -37.22
CA ASP A 423 5.28 -16.13 -37.68
C ASP A 423 6.45 -15.24 -37.24
N ALA A 424 7.48 -15.83 -36.66
CA ALA A 424 8.62 -15.09 -36.15
C ALA A 424 9.91 -15.91 -36.14
N GLU A 425 11.05 -15.23 -36.25
CA GLU A 425 12.33 -15.79 -35.91
C GLU A 425 12.54 -15.63 -34.40
N VAL A 426 12.73 -16.76 -33.72
CA VAL A 426 12.90 -16.81 -32.27
C VAL A 426 14.27 -17.28 -31.89
N ARG A 427 14.92 -16.58 -30.96
CA ARG A 427 16.16 -17.04 -30.31
C ARG A 427 15.94 -17.01 -28.79
N VAL A 428 16.26 -18.12 -28.15
CA VAL A 428 16.11 -18.30 -26.71
C VAL A 428 17.47 -18.48 -26.06
N PHE A 429 17.73 -17.72 -25.03
CA PHE A 429 18.97 -17.75 -24.25
C PHE A 429 18.69 -18.08 -22.80
N ASP A 430 19.59 -18.78 -22.13
CA ASP A 430 19.56 -18.94 -20.68
C ASP A 430 20.10 -17.70 -19.94
N VAL A 431 20.06 -17.73 -18.61
CA VAL A 431 20.54 -16.62 -17.76
C VAL A 431 22.03 -16.31 -17.92
N SER A 432 22.83 -17.23 -18.49
CA SER A 432 24.25 -17.01 -18.78
C SER A 432 24.47 -16.36 -20.15
N GLY A 433 23.42 -16.15 -20.94
CA GLY A 433 23.50 -15.67 -22.33
C GLY A 433 23.80 -16.75 -23.35
N LYS A 434 23.77 -18.03 -22.95
CA LYS A 434 23.98 -19.15 -23.89
C LYS A 434 22.73 -19.38 -24.72
N LEU A 435 22.90 -19.45 -26.04
CA LEU A 435 21.81 -19.76 -26.97
C LEU A 435 21.34 -21.21 -26.80
N TYR A 436 20.03 -21.37 -26.57
CA TYR A 436 19.38 -22.64 -26.34
C TYR A 436 18.51 -23.10 -27.53
N ILE A 437 17.73 -22.18 -28.09
CA ILE A 437 16.87 -22.42 -29.26
C ILE A 437 17.05 -21.26 -30.24
N SER A 438 17.11 -21.59 -31.55
CA SER A 438 17.05 -20.61 -32.64
C SER A 438 16.33 -21.22 -33.82
N GLY A 439 15.38 -20.51 -34.41
CA GLY A 439 14.65 -20.96 -35.57
C GLY A 439 13.54 -20.03 -36.01
N LYS A 440 12.94 -20.33 -37.14
CA LYS A 440 11.68 -19.72 -37.58
C LYS A 440 10.54 -20.59 -37.14
N PHE A 441 9.54 -19.97 -36.53
CA PHE A 441 8.35 -20.61 -35.99
C PHE A 441 7.12 -19.93 -36.57
N VAL A 442 6.06 -20.71 -36.79
CA VAL A 442 4.79 -20.22 -37.34
C VAL A 442 3.79 -19.90 -36.24
N LYS A 443 2.79 -19.09 -36.58
CA LYS A 443 1.68 -18.76 -35.69
C LYS A 443 1.04 -20.03 -35.11
N GLY A 444 0.88 -20.03 -33.77
CA GLY A 444 0.30 -21.17 -33.04
C GLY A 444 1.33 -22.23 -32.63
N GLU A 445 2.56 -22.15 -33.13
CA GLU A 445 3.60 -23.10 -32.77
C GLU A 445 4.11 -22.81 -31.35
N LYS A 446 4.39 -23.90 -30.63
CA LYS A 446 4.86 -23.86 -29.25
C LYS A 446 6.36 -24.08 -29.15
N VAL A 447 7.08 -23.09 -28.62
CA VAL A 447 8.50 -23.22 -28.27
C VAL A 447 8.59 -23.73 -26.83
N ARG A 448 8.93 -25.02 -26.67
CA ARG A 448 9.01 -25.67 -25.36
C ARG A 448 10.27 -25.25 -24.61
N LEU A 449 10.10 -24.86 -23.36
CA LEU A 449 11.18 -24.47 -22.45
C LEU A 449 11.07 -25.24 -21.13
N ARG A 450 12.18 -25.61 -20.54
CA ARG A 450 12.20 -26.20 -19.19
C ARG A 450 11.92 -25.10 -18.14
N ARG A 451 11.53 -25.50 -16.95
CA ARG A 451 11.40 -24.54 -15.82
C ARG A 451 12.68 -23.74 -15.64
N GLY A 452 12.56 -22.45 -15.56
CA GLY A 452 13.69 -21.54 -15.41
C GLY A 452 13.43 -20.16 -15.98
N VAL A 453 14.44 -19.31 -15.93
CA VAL A 453 14.41 -17.97 -16.51
C VAL A 453 15.05 -17.99 -17.89
N TRP A 454 14.37 -17.44 -18.87
CA TRP A 454 14.78 -17.43 -20.27
C TRP A 454 14.72 -16.03 -20.85
N PHE A 455 15.64 -15.72 -21.77
CA PHE A 455 15.58 -14.51 -22.57
C PHE A 455 15.23 -14.88 -24.01
N ILE A 456 14.18 -14.29 -24.54
CA ILE A 456 13.64 -14.63 -25.85
C ILE A 456 13.75 -13.40 -26.74
N LEU A 457 14.48 -13.52 -27.85
CA LEU A 457 14.59 -12.48 -28.86
C LEU A 457 13.59 -12.77 -29.99
N ILE A 458 12.62 -11.88 -30.17
CA ILE A 458 11.62 -11.90 -31.25
C ILE A 458 11.57 -10.49 -31.87
N ASP A 459 11.65 -10.36 -33.17
CA ASP A 459 11.53 -9.07 -33.91
C ASP A 459 12.47 -7.97 -33.36
N ARG A 460 13.71 -8.35 -33.00
CA ARG A 460 14.74 -7.47 -32.40
C ARG A 460 14.40 -6.96 -30.97
N LYS A 461 13.33 -7.45 -30.35
CA LYS A 461 13.01 -7.19 -28.95
C LYS A 461 13.37 -8.41 -28.10
N ILE A 462 13.94 -8.16 -26.92
CA ILE A 462 14.27 -9.23 -25.96
C ILE A 462 13.21 -9.24 -24.88
N TYR A 463 12.67 -10.43 -24.62
CA TYR A 463 11.68 -10.69 -23.57
C TYR A 463 12.29 -11.65 -22.55
N ARG A 464 12.14 -11.34 -21.29
CA ARG A 464 12.44 -12.30 -20.22
C ARG A 464 11.19 -13.11 -19.93
N VAL A 465 11.33 -14.42 -19.94
CA VAL A 465 10.25 -15.37 -19.69
C VAL A 465 10.65 -16.29 -18.55
N ILE A 466 9.75 -16.53 -17.62
CA ILE A 466 9.89 -17.51 -16.54
C ILE A 466 8.88 -18.63 -16.81
N ILE A 467 9.39 -19.86 -16.91
CA ILE A 467 8.56 -21.05 -17.15
C ILE A 467 8.52 -21.92 -15.87
#